data_707c956df9902448b84c87b9b74bf5ba
#
_entry.id   707c956df9902448b84c87b9b74bf5ba
#
_cell.length_a   1.000
_cell.length_b   1.000
_cell.length_c   1.000
_cell.angle_alpha   90.00
_cell.angle_beta   90.00
_cell.angle_gamma   90.00
#
_symmetry.space_group_name_H-M   'P 1'
#
loop_
_entity.id
_entity.type
_entity.pdbx_description
1 polymer ?
#
loop_
_entity_poly.entity_id
_entity_poly.type
_entity_poly.pdbx_seq_one_letter_code
_entity_poly.pdbx_strand_id
1 'polypeptide(L)'
;MRLEQGKLCLCIRKAEQSFKQLFSQKRAFSEHMEKWQDDDLYDMYDHNQFVPLLDDPTGKELEQAIAYQRQLGRGFLKIDTREKLDEVLIKRFSLEECCTETMLLRNKKENMARWKSNPDVIIYDSASGDVLADLLKIDIETFASDYGEDFIRRRDARYVKKAMETQGFHYYVAYLYGKPAGACYAYAIDGYVVMDALVVREAFRKRYVATTLMKHIVSQFKEEMFLHADADDTPKEMYRKMGFETVDELYEYLKMW
;
A
#
# COMPACT_ATOMS: atom_id res chain seq x y z
N MET A 1 -0.53 -26.74 -10.16
CA MET A 1 -0.18 -26.03 -8.90
C MET A 1 0.88 -24.93 -9.11
N ARG A 2 2.18 -25.21 -9.43
CA ARG A 2 3.18 -24.12 -9.63
C ARG A 2 2.84 -23.15 -10.78
N LEU A 3 2.33 -23.64 -11.91
CA LEU A 3 1.94 -22.81 -13.06
C LEU A 3 0.73 -21.91 -12.76
N GLU A 4 -0.22 -22.38 -11.96
CA GLU A 4 -1.39 -21.60 -11.55
C GLU A 4 -1.01 -20.51 -10.53
N GLN A 5 -0.09 -20.82 -9.61
CA GLN A 5 0.45 -19.84 -8.66
C GLN A 5 1.24 -18.75 -9.38
N GLY A 6 2.07 -19.09 -10.38
CA GLY A 6 2.78 -18.12 -11.20
C GLY A 6 1.85 -17.18 -11.97
N LYS A 7 0.77 -17.72 -12.55
CA LYS A 7 -0.26 -16.90 -13.22
C LYS A 7 -0.97 -15.96 -12.25
N LEU A 8 -1.30 -16.45 -11.05
CA LEU A 8 -1.93 -15.64 -10.02
C LEU A 8 -1.04 -14.46 -9.61
N CYS A 9 0.24 -14.72 -9.31
CA CYS A 9 1.19 -13.65 -8.97
C CYS A 9 1.28 -12.59 -10.08
N LEU A 10 1.34 -13.00 -11.35
CA LEU A 10 1.37 -12.08 -12.48
C LEU A 10 0.10 -11.21 -12.57
N CYS A 11 -1.07 -11.79 -12.31
CA CYS A 11 -2.32 -11.03 -12.32
C CYS A 11 -2.37 -10.01 -11.17
N ILE A 12 -1.93 -10.40 -9.97
CA ILE A 12 -1.88 -9.49 -8.81
C ILE A 12 -0.85 -8.38 -9.07
N ARG A 13 0.35 -8.69 -9.56
CA ARG A 13 1.37 -7.69 -9.93
C ARG A 13 0.85 -6.69 -10.97
N LYS A 14 0.02 -7.15 -11.91
CA LYS A 14 -0.64 -6.27 -12.87
C LYS A 14 -1.61 -5.32 -12.17
N ALA A 15 -2.44 -5.80 -11.25
CA ALA A 15 -3.36 -4.98 -10.48
C ALA A 15 -2.61 -3.96 -9.60
N GLU A 16 -1.49 -4.37 -8.97
CA GLU A 16 -0.60 -3.46 -8.22
C GLU A 16 -0.04 -2.35 -9.13
N GLN A 17 0.45 -2.71 -10.32
CA GLN A 17 0.96 -1.73 -11.28
C GLN A 17 -0.14 -0.77 -11.75
N SER A 18 -1.34 -1.28 -12.02
CA SER A 18 -2.48 -0.46 -12.42
C SER A 18 -2.92 0.49 -11.28
N PHE A 19 -2.87 0.05 -10.01
CA PHE A 19 -3.10 0.91 -8.86
C PHE A 19 -2.02 2.02 -8.78
N LYS A 20 -0.75 1.65 -8.90
CA LYS A 20 0.36 2.61 -8.90
C LYS A 20 0.25 3.65 -10.03
N GLN A 21 -0.26 3.27 -11.20
CA GLN A 21 -0.48 4.16 -12.34
C GLN A 21 -1.54 5.24 -12.10
N LEU A 22 -2.38 5.12 -11.08
CA LEU A 22 -3.28 6.20 -10.68
C LEU A 22 -2.52 7.45 -10.23
N PHE A 23 -1.33 7.27 -9.69
CA PHE A 23 -0.54 8.32 -9.05
C PHE A 23 0.76 8.63 -9.80
N SER A 24 1.41 7.60 -10.34
CA SER A 24 2.77 7.69 -10.89
C SER A 24 2.80 7.39 -12.39
N GLN A 25 3.70 8.08 -13.09
CA GLN A 25 4.02 7.80 -14.47
C GLN A 25 5.20 6.82 -14.56
N LYS A 26 5.00 5.73 -15.30
CA LYS A 26 6.03 4.76 -15.59
C LYS A 26 6.85 5.18 -16.83
N ARG A 27 8.17 5.15 -16.74
CA ARG A 27 9.10 5.48 -17.85
C ARG A 27 10.33 4.58 -17.82
N ALA A 28 10.89 4.28 -18.98
CA ALA A 28 12.22 3.66 -19.05
C ALA A 28 13.26 4.62 -18.41
N PHE A 29 14.20 4.07 -17.65
CA PHE A 29 15.29 4.83 -17.05
C PHE A 29 16.64 4.43 -17.65
N SER A 30 16.91 3.12 -17.70
CA SER A 30 18.08 2.54 -18.36
C SER A 30 17.70 1.26 -19.10
N GLU A 31 18.68 0.50 -19.58
CA GLU A 31 18.45 -0.81 -20.20
C GLU A 31 17.84 -1.82 -19.19
N HIS A 32 18.26 -1.76 -17.92
CA HIS A 32 17.84 -2.73 -16.88
C HIS A 32 16.87 -2.16 -15.86
N MET A 33 16.51 -0.86 -15.93
CA MET A 33 15.66 -0.20 -14.93
C MET A 33 14.56 0.64 -15.57
N GLU A 34 13.38 0.59 -15.00
CA GLU A 34 12.33 1.58 -15.18
C GLU A 34 12.18 2.44 -13.92
N LYS A 35 11.56 3.60 -14.07
CA LYS A 35 11.21 4.48 -12.97
C LYS A 35 9.73 4.77 -12.95
N TRP A 36 9.21 4.91 -11.74
CA TRP A 36 7.91 5.47 -11.45
C TRP A 36 8.08 6.85 -10.83
N GLN A 37 7.25 7.80 -11.21
CA GLN A 37 7.41 9.18 -10.79
C GLN A 37 6.06 9.85 -10.61
N ASP A 38 5.83 10.42 -9.42
CA ASP A 38 4.74 11.33 -9.09
C ASP A 38 5.34 12.70 -8.78
N ASP A 39 5.04 13.70 -9.60
CA ASP A 39 5.57 15.05 -9.42
C ASP A 39 4.69 15.87 -8.46
N ASP A 40 3.42 15.48 -8.25
CA ASP A 40 2.50 16.14 -7.33
C ASP A 40 2.81 15.75 -5.87
N LEU A 41 3.26 14.49 -5.65
CA LEU A 41 3.67 13.97 -4.34
C LEU A 41 5.12 13.45 -4.43
N TYR A 42 6.03 14.38 -4.71
CA TYR A 42 7.43 14.10 -5.06
C TYR A 42 8.24 13.44 -3.93
N ASP A 43 7.80 13.57 -2.69
CA ASP A 43 8.42 13.03 -1.48
C ASP A 43 7.80 11.72 -0.99
N MET A 44 6.81 11.17 -1.68
CA MET A 44 6.27 9.83 -1.40
C MET A 44 7.13 8.75 -2.08
N TYR A 45 7.78 7.92 -1.28
CA TYR A 45 8.73 6.91 -1.76
C TYR A 45 8.07 5.91 -2.71
N ASP A 46 6.89 5.39 -2.34
CA ASP A 46 6.17 4.36 -3.09
C ASP A 46 5.62 4.84 -4.45
N HIS A 47 5.53 6.15 -4.63
CA HIS A 47 5.16 6.76 -5.89
C HIS A 47 6.38 7.15 -6.74
N ASN A 48 7.59 7.17 -6.16
CA ASN A 48 8.81 7.71 -6.78
C ASN A 48 9.98 6.74 -6.65
N GLN A 49 9.89 5.62 -7.36
CA GLN A 49 10.79 4.49 -7.21
C GLN A 49 11.40 4.02 -8.52
N PHE A 50 12.45 3.23 -8.41
CA PHE A 50 13.07 2.49 -9.51
C PHE A 50 12.74 1.01 -9.40
N VAL A 51 12.56 0.35 -10.53
CA VAL A 51 12.22 -1.08 -10.59
C VAL A 51 13.16 -1.75 -11.58
N PRO A 52 14.00 -2.70 -11.14
CA PRO A 52 14.77 -3.55 -12.04
C PRO A 52 13.85 -4.38 -12.93
N LEU A 53 14.25 -4.61 -14.20
CA LEU A 53 13.42 -5.30 -15.19
C LEU A 53 13.62 -6.81 -15.18
N LEU A 54 14.85 -7.28 -15.28
CA LEU A 54 15.18 -8.71 -15.36
C LEU A 54 16.33 -9.10 -14.43
N ASP A 55 17.39 -8.29 -14.43
CA ASP A 55 18.60 -8.52 -13.65
C ASP A 55 18.80 -7.40 -12.63
N ASP A 56 19.70 -7.63 -11.67
CA ASP A 56 20.11 -6.60 -10.75
C ASP A 56 20.65 -5.36 -11.49
N PRO A 57 20.32 -4.15 -11.03
CA PRO A 57 20.89 -2.95 -11.60
C PRO A 57 22.39 -2.93 -11.38
N THR A 58 23.13 -2.42 -12.36
CA THR A 58 24.56 -2.22 -12.19
C THR A 58 24.85 -1.10 -11.19
N GLY A 59 26.03 -1.14 -10.56
CA GLY A 59 26.44 -0.04 -9.66
C GLY A 59 26.44 1.33 -10.35
N LYS A 60 26.72 1.38 -11.67
CA LYS A 60 26.65 2.62 -12.46
C LYS A 60 25.21 3.12 -12.61
N GLU A 61 24.27 2.25 -12.81
CA GLU A 61 22.84 2.62 -12.89
C GLU A 61 22.31 3.14 -11.56
N LEU A 62 22.74 2.56 -10.44
CA LEU A 62 22.40 3.07 -9.12
C LEU A 62 23.00 4.47 -8.87
N GLU A 63 24.25 4.71 -9.28
CA GLU A 63 24.86 6.05 -9.24
C GLU A 63 24.07 7.05 -10.08
N GLN A 64 23.64 6.66 -11.28
CA GLN A 64 22.80 7.48 -12.16
C GLN A 64 21.44 7.77 -11.54
N ALA A 65 20.80 6.78 -10.90
CA ALA A 65 19.53 6.93 -10.21
C ALA A 65 19.63 7.91 -9.02
N ILE A 66 20.70 7.81 -8.22
CA ILE A 66 21.00 8.74 -7.13
C ILE A 66 21.21 10.17 -7.69
N ALA A 67 22.03 10.31 -8.74
CA ALA A 67 22.29 11.60 -9.37
C ALA A 67 21.01 12.23 -9.92
N TYR A 68 20.15 11.42 -10.54
CA TYR A 68 18.85 11.84 -11.06
C TYR A 68 17.92 12.35 -9.94
N GLN A 69 17.80 11.60 -8.83
CA GLN A 69 16.98 12.01 -7.69
C GLN A 69 17.49 13.31 -7.07
N ARG A 70 18.81 13.45 -6.91
CA ARG A 70 19.44 14.68 -6.42
C ARG A 70 19.18 15.88 -7.34
N GLN A 71 19.24 15.68 -8.65
CA GLN A 71 18.93 16.73 -9.63
C GLN A 71 17.47 17.21 -9.52
N LEU A 72 16.56 16.32 -9.15
CA LEU A 72 15.15 16.66 -8.87
C LEU A 72 14.94 17.24 -7.46
N GLY A 73 15.98 17.44 -6.65
CA GLY A 73 15.87 17.92 -5.28
C GLY A 73 15.28 16.91 -4.29
N ARG A 74 15.23 15.62 -4.66
CA ARG A 74 14.71 14.56 -3.80
C ARG A 74 15.80 14.03 -2.87
N GLY A 75 15.47 13.79 -1.61
CA GLY A 75 16.40 13.33 -0.58
C GLY A 75 16.52 11.81 -0.44
N PHE A 76 16.09 11.04 -1.43
CA PHE A 76 16.05 9.58 -1.33
C PHE A 76 16.21 8.86 -2.67
N LEU A 77 16.61 7.59 -2.59
CA LEU A 77 16.49 6.56 -3.62
C LEU A 77 15.62 5.43 -3.07
N LYS A 78 14.56 5.06 -3.77
CA LYS A 78 13.73 3.87 -3.49
C LYS A 78 13.85 2.90 -4.66
N ILE A 79 14.08 1.62 -4.37
CA ILE A 79 14.11 0.53 -5.35
C ILE A 79 13.14 -0.54 -4.88
N ASP A 80 12.25 -0.98 -5.77
CA ASP A 80 11.34 -2.10 -5.53
C ASP A 80 11.69 -3.25 -6.48
N THR A 81 11.83 -4.46 -5.94
CA THR A 81 12.12 -5.67 -6.73
C THR A 81 11.45 -6.90 -6.15
N ARG A 82 11.25 -7.94 -6.97
CA ARG A 82 10.67 -9.22 -6.54
C ARG A 82 11.72 -10.26 -6.13
N GLU A 83 12.99 -9.96 -6.35
CA GLU A 83 14.11 -10.77 -5.92
C GLU A 83 15.06 -9.89 -5.11
N LYS A 84 15.80 -10.50 -4.18
CA LYS A 84 16.77 -9.74 -3.38
C LYS A 84 17.90 -9.24 -4.28
N LEU A 85 18.28 -7.97 -4.07
CA LEU A 85 19.47 -7.41 -4.70
C LEU A 85 20.74 -8.09 -4.17
N ASP A 86 21.79 -8.06 -4.99
CA ASP A 86 23.12 -8.52 -4.58
C ASP A 86 23.59 -7.77 -3.33
N GLU A 87 24.05 -8.52 -2.33
CA GLU A 87 24.56 -7.97 -1.07
C GLU A 87 25.69 -6.95 -1.26
N VAL A 88 26.50 -7.09 -2.32
CA VAL A 88 27.57 -6.15 -2.64
C VAL A 88 26.98 -4.78 -2.99
N LEU A 89 25.88 -4.73 -3.74
CA LEU A 89 25.16 -3.49 -4.06
C LEU A 89 24.53 -2.89 -2.81
N ILE A 90 23.84 -3.70 -2.00
CA ILE A 90 23.20 -3.25 -0.76
C ILE A 90 24.25 -2.58 0.14
N LYS A 91 25.37 -3.23 0.39
CA LYS A 91 26.45 -2.71 1.24
C LYS A 91 27.13 -1.48 0.64
N ARG A 92 27.47 -1.52 -0.67
CA ARG A 92 28.15 -0.41 -1.38
C ARG A 92 27.34 0.87 -1.33
N PHE A 93 26.03 0.78 -1.52
CA PHE A 93 25.14 1.94 -1.57
C PHE A 93 24.48 2.25 -0.23
N SER A 94 24.73 1.44 0.83
CA SER A 94 24.08 1.57 2.14
C SER A 94 22.57 1.64 2.01
N LEU A 95 22.00 0.64 1.34
CA LEU A 95 20.57 0.50 1.16
C LEU A 95 19.95 -0.16 2.39
N GLU A 96 18.87 0.39 2.91
CA GLU A 96 18.05 -0.23 3.95
C GLU A 96 17.04 -1.15 3.29
N GLU A 97 17.07 -2.45 3.64
CA GLU A 97 16.16 -3.47 3.08
C GLU A 97 14.91 -3.58 3.97
N CYS A 98 13.76 -3.61 3.33
CA CYS A 98 12.49 -4.04 3.91
C CYS A 98 11.85 -5.10 3.00
N CYS A 99 11.08 -6.01 3.57
CA CYS A 99 10.30 -6.99 2.82
C CYS A 99 8.81 -6.80 3.11
N THR A 100 8.02 -6.71 2.05
CA THR A 100 6.57 -6.60 2.11
C THR A 100 5.92 -7.85 1.53
N GLU A 101 5.05 -8.51 2.30
CA GLU A 101 4.26 -9.64 1.83
C GLU A 101 3.00 -9.15 1.11
N THR A 102 2.77 -9.61 -0.13
CA THR A 102 1.47 -9.48 -0.80
C THR A 102 0.58 -10.62 -0.34
N MET A 103 -0.50 -10.30 0.34
CA MET A 103 -1.38 -11.26 0.98
C MET A 103 -2.77 -11.25 0.34
N LEU A 104 -3.24 -12.41 -0.14
CA LEU A 104 -4.54 -12.59 -0.80
C LEU A 104 -5.55 -13.27 0.12
N LEU A 105 -6.77 -12.72 0.22
CA LEU A 105 -7.85 -13.33 0.97
C LEU A 105 -8.44 -14.51 0.21
N ARG A 106 -8.23 -15.72 0.74
CA ARG A 106 -8.83 -16.96 0.23
C ARG A 106 -10.17 -17.25 0.92
N ASN A 107 -11.00 -18.07 0.25
CA ASN A 107 -12.25 -18.54 0.83
C ASN A 107 -13.06 -17.44 1.55
N LYS A 108 -13.19 -16.31 0.88
CA LYS A 108 -13.72 -15.04 1.37
C LYS A 108 -14.97 -15.20 2.25
N LYS A 109 -15.98 -15.94 1.74
CA LYS A 109 -17.25 -16.14 2.43
C LYS A 109 -17.09 -16.92 3.75
N GLU A 110 -16.27 -17.96 3.74
CA GLU A 110 -16.03 -18.83 4.87
C GLU A 110 -15.22 -18.11 5.97
N ASN A 111 -14.18 -17.39 5.58
CA ASN A 111 -13.36 -16.62 6.48
C ASN A 111 -14.14 -15.47 7.12
N MET A 112 -14.89 -14.70 6.34
CA MET A 112 -15.74 -13.61 6.88
C MET A 112 -16.75 -14.10 7.92
N ALA A 113 -17.28 -15.31 7.80
CA ALA A 113 -18.21 -15.86 8.76
C ALA A 113 -17.57 -16.07 10.14
N ARG A 114 -16.25 -16.26 10.20
CA ARG A 114 -15.48 -16.45 11.44
C ARG A 114 -14.99 -15.15 12.06
N TRP A 115 -15.02 -14.04 11.32
CA TRP A 115 -14.49 -12.77 11.80
C TRP A 115 -15.39 -12.16 12.87
N LYS A 116 -14.80 -11.84 13.99
CA LYS A 116 -15.48 -11.08 15.03
C LYS A 116 -15.67 -9.65 14.56
N SER A 117 -16.84 -9.10 14.83
CA SER A 117 -17.18 -7.71 14.54
C SER A 117 -17.77 -7.04 15.77
N ASN A 118 -17.64 -5.73 15.84
CA ASN A 118 -18.24 -4.92 16.89
C ASN A 118 -19.50 -4.23 16.33
N PRO A 119 -20.70 -4.52 16.83
CA PRO A 119 -21.94 -3.95 16.33
C PRO A 119 -22.08 -2.44 16.55
N ASP A 120 -21.30 -1.87 17.48
CA ASP A 120 -21.29 -0.41 17.74
C ASP A 120 -20.42 0.37 16.76
N VAL A 121 -19.70 -0.32 15.85
CA VAL A 121 -18.92 0.32 14.81
C VAL A 121 -19.81 0.63 13.62
N ILE A 122 -19.92 1.92 13.30
CA ILE A 122 -20.60 2.44 12.11
C ILE A 122 -19.55 2.82 11.07
N ILE A 123 -19.78 2.46 9.81
CA ILE A 123 -18.82 2.72 8.73
C ILE A 123 -19.50 3.58 7.68
N TYR A 124 -18.81 4.66 7.28
CA TYR A 124 -19.17 5.49 6.15
C TYR A 124 -18.11 5.34 5.05
N ASP A 125 -18.55 5.27 3.83
CA ASP A 125 -17.67 5.32 2.66
C ASP A 125 -17.72 6.71 1.99
N SER A 126 -16.85 6.94 1.04
CA SER A 126 -16.76 8.19 0.27
C SER A 126 -18.04 8.51 -0.53
N ALA A 127 -18.91 7.52 -0.74
CA ALA A 127 -20.20 7.72 -1.43
C ALA A 127 -21.32 8.13 -0.47
N SER A 128 -21.19 7.84 0.84
CA SER A 128 -22.25 8.00 1.83
C SER A 128 -22.20 9.31 2.63
N GLY A 129 -21.17 10.14 2.46
CA GLY A 129 -21.06 11.42 3.15
C GLY A 129 -19.67 12.02 3.14
N ASP A 130 -19.57 13.29 3.56
CA ASP A 130 -18.28 13.96 3.74
C ASP A 130 -17.67 13.58 5.10
N VAL A 131 -16.80 12.58 5.07
CA VAL A 131 -16.02 12.11 6.22
C VAL A 131 -14.52 12.45 6.08
N LEU A 132 -14.18 13.30 5.11
CA LEU A 132 -12.80 13.67 4.79
C LEU A 132 -12.06 14.28 5.98
N ALA A 133 -12.71 15.17 6.74
CA ALA A 133 -12.08 15.80 7.89
C ALA A 133 -11.73 14.78 8.98
N ASP A 134 -12.56 13.75 9.16
CA ASP A 134 -12.31 12.68 10.13
C ASP A 134 -11.26 11.68 9.63
N LEU A 135 -11.20 11.37 8.33
CA LEU A 135 -10.13 10.62 7.71
C LEU A 135 -8.78 11.31 7.98
N LEU A 136 -8.66 12.58 7.62
CA LEU A 136 -7.44 13.37 7.81
C LEU A 136 -7.01 13.43 9.28
N LYS A 137 -7.98 13.55 10.22
CA LYS A 137 -7.69 13.53 11.65
C LYS A 137 -7.09 12.18 12.10
N ILE A 138 -7.62 11.06 11.60
CA ILE A 138 -7.10 9.72 11.91
C ILE A 138 -5.66 9.61 11.42
N ASP A 139 -5.40 10.01 10.19
CA ASP A 139 -4.10 9.86 9.55
C ASP A 139 -3.05 10.80 10.14
N ILE A 140 -3.40 12.05 10.44
CA ILE A 140 -2.49 12.98 11.15
C ILE A 140 -2.13 12.41 12.53
N GLU A 141 -3.12 11.98 13.33
CA GLU A 141 -2.86 11.43 14.67
C GLU A 141 -1.96 10.18 14.62
N THR A 142 -2.05 9.40 13.53
CA THR A 142 -1.33 8.13 13.42
C THR A 142 0.07 8.29 12.83
N PHE A 143 0.24 9.15 11.84
CA PHE A 143 1.43 9.16 10.99
C PHE A 143 2.22 10.48 11.00
N ALA A 144 1.68 11.57 11.56
CA ALA A 144 2.37 12.86 11.48
C ALA A 144 3.67 12.92 12.29
N SER A 145 3.85 12.06 13.31
CA SER A 145 5.13 11.94 14.03
C SER A 145 6.27 11.44 13.13
N ASP A 146 5.96 10.58 12.17
CA ASP A 146 6.93 9.88 11.34
C ASP A 146 7.18 10.61 10.00
N TYR A 147 6.11 11.17 9.42
CA TYR A 147 6.15 11.74 8.08
C TYR A 147 5.90 13.26 8.03
N GLY A 148 5.45 13.87 9.13
CA GLY A 148 5.06 15.28 9.17
C GLY A 148 3.62 15.53 8.70
N GLU A 149 2.95 16.48 9.36
CA GLU A 149 1.53 16.78 9.08
C GLU A 149 1.30 17.31 7.66
N ASP A 150 2.21 18.13 7.12
CA ASP A 150 2.09 18.68 5.77
C ASP A 150 2.10 17.56 4.70
N PHE A 151 2.99 16.58 4.84
CA PHE A 151 3.01 15.41 3.95
C PHE A 151 1.69 14.65 4.00
N ILE A 152 1.17 14.35 5.21
CA ILE A 152 -0.09 13.62 5.38
C ILE A 152 -1.24 14.37 4.71
N ARG A 153 -1.35 15.70 4.91
CA ARG A 153 -2.38 16.51 4.27
C ARG A 153 -2.32 16.46 2.74
N ARG A 154 -1.13 16.52 2.15
CA ARG A 154 -0.94 16.44 0.70
C ARG A 154 -1.25 15.03 0.17
N ARG A 155 -0.80 13.99 0.87
CA ARG A 155 -1.08 12.58 0.52
C ARG A 155 -2.59 12.31 0.52
N ASP A 156 -3.29 12.65 1.59
CA ASP A 156 -4.71 12.37 1.72
C ASP A 156 -5.54 13.16 0.72
N ALA A 157 -5.21 14.44 0.50
CA ALA A 157 -5.86 15.23 -0.54
C ALA A 157 -5.69 14.58 -1.93
N ARG A 158 -4.51 14.02 -2.23
CA ARG A 158 -4.23 13.31 -3.48
C ARG A 158 -5.05 12.02 -3.61
N TYR A 159 -5.09 11.21 -2.56
CA TYR A 159 -5.83 9.95 -2.53
C TYR A 159 -7.34 10.18 -2.60
N VAL A 160 -7.88 11.12 -1.82
CA VAL A 160 -9.30 11.48 -1.86
C VAL A 160 -9.72 12.00 -3.22
N LYS A 161 -8.92 12.88 -3.84
CA LYS A 161 -9.16 13.34 -5.20
C LYS A 161 -9.25 12.16 -6.18
N LYS A 162 -8.32 11.21 -6.08
CA LYS A 162 -8.35 10.00 -6.92
C LYS A 162 -9.57 9.14 -6.66
N ALA A 163 -9.98 8.96 -5.40
CA ALA A 163 -11.18 8.22 -5.05
C ALA A 163 -12.45 8.88 -5.61
N MET A 164 -12.51 10.21 -5.68
CA MET A 164 -13.63 10.94 -6.28
C MET A 164 -13.67 10.87 -7.81
N GLU A 165 -12.50 10.77 -8.45
CA GLU A 165 -12.35 10.75 -9.92
C GLU A 165 -12.39 9.34 -10.52
N THR A 166 -12.21 8.28 -9.70
CA THR A 166 -11.99 6.92 -10.18
C THR A 166 -13.07 5.97 -9.66
N GLN A 167 -13.85 5.43 -10.58
CA GLN A 167 -14.90 4.46 -10.23
C GLN A 167 -14.28 3.23 -9.54
N GLY A 168 -14.90 2.80 -8.45
CA GLY A 168 -14.45 1.64 -7.66
C GLY A 168 -13.33 1.93 -6.69
N PHE A 169 -12.86 3.18 -6.60
CA PHE A 169 -11.92 3.60 -5.58
C PHE A 169 -12.67 4.34 -4.47
N HIS A 170 -12.62 3.80 -3.26
CA HIS A 170 -13.33 4.30 -2.10
C HIS A 170 -12.40 4.47 -0.92
N TYR A 171 -12.69 5.43 -0.05
CA TYR A 171 -12.17 5.47 1.31
C TYR A 171 -13.30 5.24 2.31
N TYR A 172 -12.96 4.58 3.40
CA TYR A 172 -13.89 4.20 4.45
C TYR A 172 -13.42 4.76 5.78
N VAL A 173 -14.35 5.30 6.57
CA VAL A 173 -14.10 5.74 7.95
C VAL A 173 -15.01 4.99 8.89
N ALA A 174 -14.42 4.35 9.89
CA ALA A 174 -15.12 3.64 10.95
C ALA A 174 -15.26 4.53 12.18
N TYR A 175 -16.45 4.58 12.73
CA TYR A 175 -16.77 5.31 13.96
C TYR A 175 -17.13 4.33 15.07
N LEU A 176 -16.64 4.57 16.27
CA LEU A 176 -17.02 3.85 17.46
C LEU A 176 -17.50 4.86 18.52
N TYR A 177 -18.75 4.71 18.99
CA TYR A 177 -19.41 5.65 19.89
C TYR A 177 -19.41 7.11 19.38
N GLY A 178 -19.67 7.24 18.07
CA GLY A 178 -19.72 8.56 17.40
C GLY A 178 -18.36 9.26 17.20
N LYS A 179 -17.25 8.57 17.48
CA LYS A 179 -15.89 9.11 17.30
C LYS A 179 -15.18 8.39 16.16
N PRO A 180 -14.46 9.10 15.27
CA PRO A 180 -13.66 8.47 14.22
C PRO A 180 -12.61 7.56 14.87
N ALA A 181 -12.60 6.30 14.48
CA ALA A 181 -11.85 5.23 15.13
C ALA A 181 -10.82 4.55 14.24
N GLY A 182 -11.05 4.53 12.93
CA GLY A 182 -10.15 3.93 11.95
C GLY A 182 -10.56 4.26 10.53
N ALA A 183 -9.65 4.02 9.58
CA ALA A 183 -9.85 4.27 8.17
C ALA A 183 -9.19 3.21 7.29
N CYS A 184 -9.57 3.16 6.01
CA CYS A 184 -8.97 2.29 5.01
C CYS A 184 -9.36 2.78 3.61
N TYR A 185 -8.49 2.53 2.61
CA TYR A 185 -8.83 2.65 1.20
C TYR A 185 -9.07 1.26 0.59
N ALA A 186 -9.94 1.19 -0.41
CA ALA A 186 -10.12 0.01 -1.23
C ALA A 186 -10.39 0.40 -2.68
N TYR A 187 -9.75 -0.29 -3.61
CA TYR A 187 -9.88 -0.05 -5.03
C TYR A 187 -10.05 -1.34 -5.83
N ALA A 188 -11.14 -1.43 -6.58
CA ALA A 188 -11.40 -2.55 -7.50
C ALA A 188 -10.71 -2.29 -8.84
N ILE A 189 -9.74 -3.14 -9.22
CA ILE A 189 -8.96 -2.99 -10.44
C ILE A 189 -8.49 -4.36 -10.98
N ASP A 190 -8.56 -4.54 -12.29
CA ASP A 190 -8.07 -5.74 -12.99
C ASP A 190 -8.58 -7.07 -12.40
N GLY A 191 -9.82 -7.09 -11.87
CA GLY A 191 -10.44 -8.29 -11.28
C GLY A 191 -10.06 -8.55 -9.82
N TYR A 192 -9.36 -7.63 -9.18
CA TYR A 192 -8.99 -7.67 -7.76
C TYR A 192 -9.44 -6.42 -7.03
N VAL A 193 -9.43 -6.50 -5.70
CA VAL A 193 -9.53 -5.33 -4.82
C VAL A 193 -8.21 -5.18 -4.09
N VAL A 194 -7.56 -4.04 -4.26
CA VAL A 194 -6.43 -3.61 -3.43
C VAL A 194 -7.00 -2.94 -2.19
N MET A 195 -6.60 -3.39 -1.00
CA MET A 195 -6.92 -2.73 0.26
C MET A 195 -5.64 -2.09 0.80
N ASP A 196 -5.70 -0.80 1.10
CA ASP A 196 -4.53 0.00 1.49
C ASP A 196 -4.82 0.90 2.68
N ALA A 197 -3.76 1.29 3.39
CA ALA A 197 -3.78 2.24 4.51
C ALA A 197 -4.83 1.89 5.59
N LEU A 198 -4.95 0.60 5.96
CA LEU A 198 -5.80 0.20 7.08
C LEU A 198 -5.19 0.69 8.40
N VAL A 199 -5.85 1.63 9.04
CA VAL A 199 -5.41 2.21 10.30
C VAL A 199 -6.51 2.20 11.35
N VAL A 200 -6.14 1.97 12.61
CA VAL A 200 -7.02 2.13 13.78
C VAL A 200 -6.29 2.94 14.83
N ARG A 201 -6.91 4.06 15.22
CA ARG A 201 -6.38 4.94 16.28
C ARG A 201 -6.14 4.14 17.56
N GLU A 202 -5.06 4.42 18.25
CA GLU A 202 -4.60 3.64 19.41
C GLU A 202 -5.69 3.46 20.48
N ALA A 203 -6.44 4.52 20.80
CA ALA A 203 -7.52 4.51 21.77
C ALA A 203 -8.66 3.51 21.43
N PHE A 204 -8.76 3.05 20.18
CA PHE A 204 -9.81 2.14 19.70
C PHE A 204 -9.27 0.76 19.29
N ARG A 205 -7.97 0.49 19.46
CA ARG A 205 -7.38 -0.84 19.20
C ARG A 205 -7.97 -1.90 20.14
N LYS A 206 -7.91 -3.16 19.72
CA LYS A 206 -8.45 -4.34 20.46
C LYS A 206 -9.97 -4.30 20.71
N ARG A 207 -10.71 -3.47 19.94
CA ARG A 207 -12.18 -3.35 19.99
C ARG A 207 -12.86 -3.83 18.71
N TYR A 208 -12.18 -4.63 17.91
CA TYR A 208 -12.65 -5.18 16.62
C TYR A 208 -12.98 -4.12 15.56
N VAL A 209 -12.45 -2.89 15.66
CA VAL A 209 -12.66 -1.85 14.64
C VAL A 209 -12.08 -2.28 13.29
N ALA A 210 -10.81 -2.71 13.25
CA ALA A 210 -10.18 -3.17 12.00
C ALA A 210 -10.95 -4.33 11.36
N THR A 211 -11.28 -5.38 12.13
CA THR A 211 -12.00 -6.54 11.59
C THR A 211 -13.41 -6.22 11.15
N THR A 212 -14.10 -5.28 11.80
CA THR A 212 -15.42 -4.82 11.37
C THR A 212 -15.31 -4.02 10.07
N LEU A 213 -14.33 -3.12 9.97
CA LEU A 213 -14.05 -2.33 8.76
C LEU A 213 -13.71 -3.24 7.58
N MET A 214 -12.78 -4.18 7.76
CA MET A 214 -12.42 -5.15 6.72
C MET A 214 -13.61 -6.01 6.30
N LYS A 215 -14.41 -6.50 7.25
CA LYS A 215 -15.62 -7.29 6.95
C LYS A 215 -16.61 -6.51 6.12
N HIS A 216 -16.81 -5.24 6.45
CA HIS A 216 -17.64 -4.34 5.65
C HIS A 216 -17.10 -4.20 4.23
N ILE A 217 -15.83 -3.80 4.06
CA ILE A 217 -15.19 -3.61 2.76
C ILE A 217 -15.27 -4.89 1.92
N VAL A 218 -14.86 -6.03 2.49
CA VAL A 218 -14.88 -7.33 1.79
C VAL A 218 -16.29 -7.70 1.32
N SER A 219 -17.35 -7.28 2.02
CA SER A 219 -18.74 -7.54 1.62
C SER A 219 -19.22 -6.68 0.45
N GLN A 220 -18.59 -5.54 0.18
CA GLN A 220 -18.98 -4.63 -0.90
C GLN A 220 -18.50 -5.09 -2.29
N PHE A 221 -17.45 -5.90 -2.34
CA PHE A 221 -16.82 -6.32 -3.59
C PHE A 221 -17.01 -7.81 -3.86
N LYS A 222 -17.12 -8.18 -5.13
CA LYS A 222 -17.18 -9.58 -5.56
C LYS A 222 -15.79 -10.16 -5.83
N GLU A 223 -14.86 -9.31 -6.24
CA GLU A 223 -13.51 -9.61 -6.64
C GLU A 223 -12.68 -10.17 -5.47
N GLU A 224 -11.62 -10.90 -5.76
CA GLU A 224 -10.65 -11.32 -4.76
C GLU A 224 -9.91 -10.11 -4.22
N MET A 225 -9.62 -10.11 -2.91
CA MET A 225 -8.99 -8.98 -2.22
C MET A 225 -7.57 -9.34 -1.82
N PHE A 226 -6.64 -8.43 -2.07
CA PHE A 226 -5.29 -8.50 -1.55
C PHE A 226 -4.88 -7.20 -0.86
N LEU A 227 -3.85 -7.31 -0.04
CA LEU A 227 -3.21 -6.20 0.66
C LEU A 227 -1.71 -6.44 0.76
N HIS A 228 -1.00 -5.41 1.17
CA HIS A 228 0.41 -5.49 1.51
C HIS A 228 0.60 -5.40 3.02
N ALA A 229 1.52 -6.19 3.54
CA ALA A 229 1.90 -6.19 4.94
C ALA A 229 3.42 -6.28 5.07
N ASP A 230 4.00 -5.44 5.91
CA ASP A 230 5.41 -5.55 6.28
C ASP A 230 5.69 -6.94 6.86
N ALA A 231 6.72 -7.60 6.35
CA ALA A 231 7.10 -8.95 6.77
C ALA A 231 7.56 -9.02 8.23
N ASP A 232 8.00 -7.92 8.80
CA ASP A 232 8.49 -7.82 10.18
C ASP A 232 7.46 -7.24 11.16
N ASP A 233 6.31 -6.74 10.66
CA ASP A 233 5.31 -6.11 11.51
C ASP A 233 4.20 -7.09 11.97
N THR A 234 3.60 -6.76 13.11
CA THR A 234 2.55 -7.55 13.77
C THR A 234 1.21 -7.62 13.01
N PRO A 235 0.77 -6.64 12.19
CA PRO A 235 -0.47 -6.71 11.42
C PRO A 235 -0.59 -7.95 10.52
N LYS A 236 0.50 -8.47 9.97
CA LYS A 236 0.47 -9.67 9.11
C LYS A 236 -0.14 -10.88 9.83
N GLU A 237 0.12 -11.05 11.13
CA GLU A 237 -0.44 -12.14 11.92
C GLU A 237 -1.96 -12.01 12.08
N MET A 238 -2.48 -10.79 12.15
CA MET A 238 -3.92 -10.53 12.12
C MET A 238 -4.50 -10.96 10.77
N TYR A 239 -3.87 -10.58 9.67
CA TYR A 239 -4.33 -10.93 8.31
C TYR A 239 -4.31 -12.45 8.09
N ARG A 240 -3.26 -13.16 8.51
CA ARG A 240 -3.20 -14.63 8.46
C ARG A 240 -4.34 -15.28 9.23
N LYS A 241 -4.65 -14.81 10.46
CA LYS A 241 -5.80 -15.29 11.25
C LYS A 241 -7.14 -14.98 10.58
N MET A 242 -7.21 -13.98 9.73
CA MET A 242 -8.37 -13.63 8.94
C MET A 242 -8.50 -14.44 7.64
N GLY A 243 -7.51 -15.28 7.31
CA GLY A 243 -7.51 -16.14 6.13
C GLY A 243 -6.83 -15.53 4.92
N PHE A 244 -6.02 -14.49 5.12
CA PHE A 244 -5.10 -14.03 4.09
C PHE A 244 -3.88 -14.95 4.03
N GLU A 245 -3.44 -15.25 2.81
CA GLU A 245 -2.27 -16.09 2.53
C GLU A 245 -1.25 -15.28 1.75
N THR A 246 0.02 -15.38 2.11
CA THR A 246 1.11 -14.77 1.36
C THR A 246 1.22 -15.44 -0.01
N VAL A 247 1.14 -14.65 -1.06
CA VAL A 247 1.19 -15.11 -2.46
C VAL A 247 2.40 -14.60 -3.21
N ASP A 248 2.99 -13.50 -2.76
CA ASP A 248 4.16 -12.87 -3.34
C ASP A 248 4.93 -12.07 -2.31
N GLU A 249 6.19 -11.74 -2.59
CA GLU A 249 7.03 -10.88 -1.76
C GLU A 249 7.57 -9.73 -2.60
N LEU A 250 7.70 -8.57 -1.99
CA LEU A 250 8.31 -7.38 -2.56
C LEU A 250 9.47 -6.97 -1.66
N TYR A 251 10.67 -6.91 -2.20
CA TYR A 251 11.84 -6.35 -1.54
C TYR A 251 11.97 -4.88 -1.89
N GLU A 252 12.09 -4.08 -0.87
CA GLU A 252 12.13 -2.64 -0.93
C GLU A 252 13.44 -2.15 -0.37
N TYR A 253 14.15 -1.33 -1.13
CA TYR A 253 15.44 -0.78 -0.73
C TYR A 253 15.35 0.72 -0.70
N LEU A 254 15.65 1.30 0.46
CA LEU A 254 15.63 2.75 0.67
C LEU A 254 17.01 3.26 1.03
N LYS A 255 17.37 4.39 0.46
CA LYS A 255 18.53 5.18 0.86
C LYS A 255 18.12 6.63 1.02
N MET A 256 18.40 7.21 2.18
CA MET A 256 18.23 8.63 2.47
C MET A 256 19.57 9.38 2.39
N TRP A 257 19.56 10.69 2.07
CA TRP A 257 20.72 11.59 2.11
C TRP A 257 20.35 13.03 2.42
#